data_4666f81893e3d438994bcd5c9396fb39
#
_entry.id   4666f81893e3d438994bcd5c9396fb39
#
_cell.length_a   1.000
_cell.length_b   1.000
_cell.length_c   1.000
_cell.angle_alpha   90.00
_cell.angle_beta   90.00
_cell.angle_gamma   90.00
#
_symmetry.space_group_name_H-M   'P 1'
#
loop_
_entity.id
_entity.type
_entity.pdbx_description
1 polymer ?
#
loop_
_entity_poly.entity_id
_entity_poly.type
_entity_poly.pdbx_seq_one_letter_code
_entity_poly.pdbx_strand_id
1 'polypeptide(L)' 'VDKIINSMSEEDARAYIIPTGKYANRTVGEVYEETKDKDGHSPTIGWFAEKYSGKNNILKAACIIVNR' A
#
# COMPACT_ATOMS: atom_id res chain seq x y z
N VAL A 1 7.55 -10.23 5.30
CA VAL A 1 6.43 -9.28 5.26
C VAL A 1 5.87 -9.03 6.65
N ASP A 2 5.65 -10.06 7.45
CA ASP A 2 5.09 -9.89 8.80
C ASP A 2 5.97 -9.01 9.71
N LYS A 3 7.29 -9.17 9.60
CA LYS A 3 8.20 -8.34 10.38
C LYS A 3 8.15 -6.88 9.97
N ILE A 4 7.99 -6.63 8.68
CA ILE A 4 7.88 -5.26 8.15
C ILE A 4 6.57 -4.63 8.61
N ILE A 5 5.48 -5.38 8.57
CA ILE A 5 4.17 -4.92 9.04
C ILE A 5 4.23 -4.54 10.52
N ASN A 6 4.89 -5.35 11.33
CA ASN A 6 5.01 -5.08 12.76
C ASN A 6 5.91 -3.90 13.09
N SER A 7 6.84 -3.57 12.19
CA SER A 7 7.80 -2.47 12.40
C SER A 7 7.35 -1.15 11.78
N MET A 8 6.37 -1.18 10.89
CA MET A 8 5.93 -0.01 10.14
C MET A 8 4.63 0.54 10.71
N SER A 9 4.61 1.84 11.01
CA SER A 9 3.39 2.49 11.45
C SER A 9 2.48 2.78 10.26
N GLU A 10 1.20 3.06 10.53
CA GLU A 10 0.26 3.45 9.48
C GLU A 10 0.72 4.72 8.79
N GLU A 11 1.25 5.68 9.54
CA GLU A 11 1.77 6.91 8.99
C GLU A 11 2.92 6.64 8.02
N ASP A 12 3.87 5.79 8.41
CA ASP A 12 4.98 5.40 7.54
C ASP A 12 4.49 4.68 6.28
N ALA A 13 3.50 3.81 6.44
CA ALA A 13 2.93 3.08 5.32
C ALA A 13 2.28 4.03 4.31
N ARG A 14 1.55 5.02 4.80
CA ARG A 14 0.89 6.00 3.94
C ARG A 14 1.89 6.91 3.22
N ALA A 15 3.01 7.18 3.85
CA ALA A 15 4.05 8.05 3.28
C ALA A 15 4.97 7.33 2.30
N TYR A 16 4.89 6.01 2.21
CA TYR A 16 5.75 5.23 1.33
C TYR A 16 5.47 5.54 -0.13
N ILE A 17 6.52 5.87 -0.88
CA ILE A 17 6.39 6.20 -2.29
C ILE A 17 6.43 4.93 -3.13
N ILE A 18 5.42 4.76 -4.00
CA ILE A 18 5.33 3.62 -4.89
C ILE A 18 6.43 3.75 -5.96
N PRO A 19 7.34 2.78 -6.07
CA PRO A 19 8.50 2.92 -6.96
C PRO A 19 8.23 2.56 -8.42
N THR A 20 7.10 1.94 -8.72
CA THR A 20 6.89 1.39 -10.05
C THR A 20 5.40 1.33 -10.39
N GLY A 21 5.11 1.13 -11.69
CA GLY A 21 3.74 0.95 -12.17
C GLY A 21 3.05 2.25 -12.50
N LYS A 22 1.74 2.16 -12.65
CA LYS A 22 0.89 3.30 -13.02
C LYS A 22 0.94 4.43 -11.98
N TYR A 23 1.19 4.08 -10.72
CA TYR A 23 1.19 5.03 -9.61
C TYR A 23 2.59 5.35 -9.11
N ALA A 24 3.61 5.12 -9.94
CA ALA A 24 4.99 5.43 -9.56
C ALA A 24 5.13 6.89 -9.14
N ASN A 25 5.98 7.13 -8.14
CA ASN A 25 6.26 8.45 -7.56
C ASN A 25 5.12 9.05 -6.74
N ARG A 26 4.06 8.27 -6.47
CA ARG A 26 2.97 8.72 -5.60
C ARG A 26 3.02 7.91 -4.29
N THR A 27 2.52 8.50 -3.21
CA THR A 27 2.48 7.79 -1.93
C THR A 27 1.32 6.80 -1.89
N VAL A 28 1.48 5.75 -1.08
CA VAL A 28 0.43 4.74 -0.88
C VAL A 28 -0.84 5.38 -0.34
N GLY A 29 -0.71 6.28 0.63
CA GLY A 29 -1.86 6.97 1.20
C GLY A 29 -2.61 7.82 0.19
N GLU A 30 -1.87 8.51 -0.69
CA GLU A 30 -2.47 9.31 -1.75
C GLU A 30 -3.29 8.45 -2.72
N VAL A 31 -2.72 7.35 -3.18
CA VAL A 31 -3.41 6.42 -4.06
C VAL A 31 -4.62 5.80 -3.37
N TYR A 32 -4.48 5.46 -2.08
CA TYR A 32 -5.57 4.92 -1.29
C TYR A 32 -6.75 5.90 -1.24
N GLU A 33 -6.49 7.17 -0.94
CA GLU A 33 -7.55 8.18 -0.84
C GLU A 33 -8.26 8.41 -2.18
N GLU A 34 -7.54 8.33 -3.29
CA GLU A 34 -8.13 8.51 -4.62
C GLU A 34 -8.97 7.33 -5.07
N THR A 35 -8.66 6.11 -4.61
CA THR A 35 -9.26 4.88 -5.13
C THR A 35 -10.11 4.13 -4.13
N LYS A 36 -10.16 4.58 -2.88
CA LYS A 36 -10.97 3.89 -1.86
C LYS A 36 -12.45 3.95 -2.22
N ASP A 37 -13.16 2.89 -1.85
CA ASP A 37 -14.61 2.79 -2.06
C ASP A 37 -15.37 3.27 -0.83
N LYS A 38 -16.68 3.04 -0.82
CA LYS A 38 -17.56 3.46 0.28
C LYS A 38 -17.27 2.75 1.59
N ASP A 39 -16.67 1.58 1.52
CA ASP A 39 -16.36 0.78 2.69
C ASP A 39 -14.99 1.13 3.29
N GLY A 40 -14.29 2.06 2.66
CA GLY A 40 -12.97 2.46 3.13
C GLY A 40 -11.85 1.54 2.67
N HIS A 41 -12.11 0.73 1.64
CA HIS A 41 -11.10 -0.17 1.06
C HIS A 41 -10.80 0.25 -0.37
N SER A 42 -9.52 0.27 -0.73
CA SER A 42 -9.10 0.58 -2.08
C SER A 42 -8.85 -0.72 -2.85
N PRO A 43 -9.56 -0.96 -3.96
CA PRO A 43 -9.29 -2.13 -4.80
C PRO A 43 -7.86 -2.12 -5.35
N THR A 44 -7.33 -0.93 -5.67
CA THR A 44 -5.96 -0.80 -6.17
C THR A 44 -4.94 -1.17 -5.11
N ILE A 45 -5.08 -0.63 -3.91
CA ILE A 45 -4.19 -0.95 -2.80
C ILE A 45 -4.36 -2.42 -2.40
N GLY A 46 -5.59 -2.93 -2.42
CA GLY A 46 -5.86 -4.34 -2.15
C GLY A 46 -5.16 -5.27 -3.14
N TRP A 47 -5.09 -4.88 -4.40
CA TRP A 47 -4.37 -5.65 -5.40
C TRP A 47 -2.88 -5.75 -5.04
N PHE A 48 -2.25 -4.63 -4.67
CA PHE A 48 -0.86 -4.64 -4.23
C PHE A 48 -0.67 -5.47 -2.95
N ALA A 49 -1.63 -5.42 -2.05
CA ALA A 49 -1.54 -6.15 -0.79
C ALA A 49 -1.64 -7.67 -0.98
N GLU A 50 -2.47 -8.11 -1.92
CA GLU A 50 -2.81 -9.53 -2.07
C GLU A 50 -2.20 -10.19 -3.30
N LYS A 51 -2.18 -9.49 -4.42
CA LYS A 51 -1.83 -10.08 -5.72
C LYS A 51 -0.50 -9.61 -6.28
N TYR A 52 0.10 -8.61 -5.68
CA TYR A 52 1.38 -8.11 -6.13
C TYR A 52 2.44 -9.20 -6.06
N SER A 53 3.04 -9.53 -7.19
CA SER A 53 4.05 -10.58 -7.30
C SER A 53 5.48 -10.05 -7.38
N GLY A 54 5.66 -8.74 -7.26
CA GLY A 54 6.98 -8.12 -7.26
C GLY A 54 7.77 -8.44 -6.00
N LYS A 55 9.05 -8.10 -6.02
CA LYS A 55 9.97 -8.40 -4.92
C LYS A 55 9.96 -7.36 -3.80
N ASN A 56 9.24 -6.27 -3.96
CA ASN A 56 9.23 -5.18 -2.99
C ASN A 56 8.29 -5.49 -1.82
N ASN A 57 8.82 -6.16 -0.80
CA ASN A 57 8.04 -6.53 0.37
C ASN A 57 7.60 -5.32 1.20
N ILE A 58 8.34 -4.22 1.12
CA ILE A 58 7.99 -2.99 1.84
C ILE A 58 6.72 -2.38 1.22
N LEU A 59 6.64 -2.34 -0.09
CA LEU A 59 5.44 -1.85 -0.78
C LEU A 59 4.22 -2.72 -0.42
N LYS A 60 4.38 -4.03 -0.46
CA LYS A 60 3.30 -4.95 -0.11
C LYS A 60 2.83 -4.75 1.33
N ALA A 61 3.78 -4.64 2.26
CA ALA A 61 3.46 -4.42 3.67
C ALA A 61 2.74 -3.08 3.88
N ALA A 62 3.20 -2.02 3.24
CA ALA A 62 2.57 -0.71 3.33
C ALA A 62 1.12 -0.77 2.83
N CYS A 63 0.88 -1.45 1.73
CA CYS A 63 -0.47 -1.58 1.19
C CYS A 63 -1.38 -2.40 2.10
N ILE A 64 -0.86 -3.46 2.72
CA ILE A 64 -1.63 -4.24 3.70
C ILE A 64 -2.04 -3.35 4.88
N ILE A 65 -1.10 -2.58 5.41
CA ILE A 65 -1.35 -1.73 6.57
C ILE A 65 -2.40 -0.66 6.26
N VAL A 66 -2.27 0.00 5.13
CA VAL A 66 -3.17 1.10 4.74
C VAL A 66 -4.58 0.59 4.45
N ASN A 67 -4.70 -0.57 3.85
CA ASN A 67 -5.99 -1.09 3.36
C ASN A 67 -6.70 -2.03 4.34
N ARG A 68 -6.14 -2.29 5.48
CA ARG A 68 -6.77 -3.19 6.44
C ARG A 68 -7.82 -2.52 7.32
#